data_5480887eb41b89538ac8fe494c3cd8f5
#
_entry.id   5480887eb41b89538ac8fe494c3cd8f5
#
_cell.length_a   1.000
_cell.length_b   1.000
_cell.length_c   1.000
_cell.angle_alpha   90.00
_cell.angle_beta   90.00
_cell.angle_gamma   90.00
#
_symmetry.space_group_name_H-M   'P 1'
#
loop_
_entity.id
_entity.type
_entity.pdbx_description
1 polymer ?
#
loop_
_entity_poly.entity_id
_entity_poly.type
_entity_poly.pdbx_seq_one_letter_code
_entity_poly.pdbx_strand_id
1 'polypeptide(L)' 'MKIKSSTVLRNDYNTISKLAHESQEPIYITKNGEGDVVLMSVDAFENREQIL' A
#
# COMPACT_ATOMS: atom_id res chain seq x y z
N MET A 1 -10.78 1.01 -2.29
CA MET A 1 -9.73 1.18 -1.27
C MET A 1 -9.18 -0.18 -0.88
N LYS A 2 -7.86 -0.32 -0.82
CA LYS A 2 -7.24 -1.60 -0.51
C LYS A 2 -6.69 -1.55 0.91
N ILE A 3 -6.99 -2.59 1.68
CA ILE A 3 -6.60 -2.67 3.08
C ILE A 3 -5.98 -4.02 3.33
N LYS A 4 -4.79 -4.05 3.91
CA LYS A 4 -4.09 -5.28 4.25
C LYS A 4 -3.50 -5.13 5.65
N SER A 5 -3.36 -6.25 6.34
CA SER A 5 -2.77 -6.21 7.68
C SER A 5 -1.25 -6.17 7.59
N SER A 6 -0.63 -5.69 8.65
CA SER A 6 0.83 -5.68 8.73
C SER A 6 1.38 -7.10 8.71
N THR A 7 0.63 -8.05 9.26
CA THR A 7 1.06 -9.44 9.27
C THR A 7 1.14 -9.99 7.84
N VAL A 8 0.12 -9.68 7.03
CA VAL A 8 0.13 -10.13 5.63
C VAL A 8 1.30 -9.49 4.89
N LEU A 9 1.54 -8.20 5.12
CA LEU A 9 2.66 -7.53 4.47
C LEU A 9 3.99 -8.17 4.85
N ARG A 10 4.17 -8.48 6.13
CA ARG A 10 5.41 -9.07 6.58
C ARG A 10 5.62 -10.47 6.01
N ASN A 11 4.55 -11.26 5.95
CA ASN A 11 4.67 -12.64 5.53
C ASN A 11 4.66 -12.82 4.02
N ASP A 12 4.12 -11.87 3.28
CA ASP A 12 3.98 -12.02 1.83
C ASP A 12 4.21 -10.68 1.15
N TYR A 13 5.37 -10.13 1.42
CA TYR A 13 5.72 -8.82 0.88
C TYR A 13 5.63 -8.78 -0.64
N ASN A 14 6.08 -9.84 -1.31
CA ASN A 14 6.13 -9.83 -2.77
C ASN A 14 4.74 -9.69 -3.38
N THR A 15 3.76 -10.36 -2.81
CA THR A 15 2.39 -10.24 -3.33
C THR A 15 1.84 -8.85 -3.11
N ILE A 16 2.11 -8.27 -1.93
CA ILE A 16 1.62 -6.92 -1.64
C ILE A 16 2.31 -5.90 -2.53
N SER A 17 3.61 -6.07 -2.74
CA SER A 17 4.35 -5.18 -3.63
C SER A 17 3.79 -5.24 -5.05
N LYS A 18 3.52 -6.45 -5.55
CA LYS A 18 2.96 -6.62 -6.88
C LYS A 18 1.59 -5.94 -6.98
N LEU A 19 0.78 -6.10 -5.95
CA LEU A 19 -0.53 -5.46 -5.92
C LEU A 19 -0.40 -3.95 -5.99
N ALA A 20 0.56 -3.39 -5.25
CA ALA A 20 0.79 -1.95 -5.27
C ALA A 20 1.18 -1.47 -6.64
N HIS A 21 2.08 -2.22 -7.31
CA HIS A 21 2.52 -1.83 -8.66
C HIS A 21 1.39 -1.92 -9.67
N GLU A 22 0.58 -2.96 -9.57
CA GLU A 22 -0.48 -3.18 -10.57
C GLU A 22 -1.64 -2.22 -10.38
N SER A 23 -2.00 -1.93 -9.16
CA SER A 23 -3.18 -1.10 -8.92
C SER A 23 -2.87 0.39 -8.99
N GLN A 24 -1.63 0.78 -8.75
CA GLN A 24 -1.22 2.18 -8.71
C GLN A 24 -2.02 2.97 -7.68
N GLU A 25 -2.53 2.29 -6.66
CA GLU A 25 -3.32 2.89 -5.59
C GLU A 25 -2.67 2.65 -4.26
N PRO A 26 -2.92 3.51 -3.28
CA PRO A 26 -2.40 3.26 -1.94
C PRO A 26 -3.05 2.04 -1.32
N ILE A 27 -2.25 1.28 -0.59
CA ILE A 27 -2.72 0.16 0.18
C ILE A 27 -2.58 0.54 1.65
N TYR A 28 -3.69 0.55 2.36
CA TYR A 28 -3.67 0.91 3.77
C TYR A 28 -3.25 -0.31 4.58
N ILE A 29 -2.19 -0.15 5.35
CA ILE A 29 -1.68 -1.24 6.19
C ILE A 29 -2.16 -1.00 7.61
N THR A 30 -2.80 -2.01 8.18
CA THR A 30 -3.34 -1.90 9.52
C THR A 30 -2.50 -2.71 10.49
N LYS A 31 -2.54 -2.29 11.74
CA LYS A 31 -1.89 -3.00 12.84
C LYS A 31 -2.86 -3.01 13.99
N ASN A 32 -3.17 -4.20 14.48
CA ASN A 32 -4.13 -4.36 15.58
C ASN A 32 -5.47 -3.71 15.26
N GLY A 33 -5.88 -3.82 13.99
CA GLY A 33 -7.18 -3.32 13.57
C GLY A 33 -7.23 -1.83 13.30
N GLU A 34 -6.11 -1.14 13.39
CA GLU A 34 -6.07 0.30 13.18
C GLU A 34 -5.15 0.64 12.02
N GLY A 35 -5.49 1.71 11.30
CA GLY A 35 -4.62 2.19 10.24
C GLY A 35 -3.27 2.59 10.78
N ASP A 36 -2.22 2.11 10.15
CA ASP A 36 -0.86 2.35 10.62
C ASP A 36 -0.07 3.13 9.59
N VAL A 37 0.08 2.58 8.40
CA VAL A 37 0.86 3.22 7.34
C VAL A 37 0.16 3.00 6.01
N VAL A 38 0.63 3.71 4.99
CA VAL A 38 0.14 3.55 3.62
C VAL A 38 1.32 3.10 2.79
N LEU A 39 1.09 2.11 1.92
CA LEU A 39 2.11 1.57 1.05
C LEU A 39 1.71 1.83 -0.39
N MET A 40 2.63 2.36 -1.18
CA MET A 40 2.44 2.62 -2.60
C MET A 40 3.70 2.26 -3.35
N SER A 41 3.55 1.97 -4.65
CA SER A 41 4.74 1.85 -5.47
C SER A 41 5.37 3.25 -5.61
N VAL A 42 6.67 3.26 -5.85
CA VAL A 42 7.36 4.55 -6.02
C VAL A 42 6.78 5.29 -7.23
N ASP A 43 6.48 4.55 -8.30
CA ASP A 43 5.88 5.17 -9.49
C ASP A 43 4.56 5.83 -9.18
N ALA A 44 3.71 5.14 -8.44
CA ALA A 44 2.40 5.71 -8.09
C ALA A 44 2.56 6.94 -7.21
N PHE A 45 3.49 6.87 -6.27
CA PHE A 45 3.72 8.00 -5.38
C PHE A 45 4.21 9.22 -6.15
N GLU A 46 5.15 9.01 -7.09
CA GLU A 46 5.71 10.12 -7.84
C GLU A 46 4.74 10.68 -8.86
N ASN A 47 3.82 9.85 -9.35
CA ASN A 47 2.86 10.27 -10.36
C ASN A 47 1.54 10.72 -9.78
N ARG A 48 1.38 10.65 -8.45
CA ARG A 48 0.12 11.07 -7.88
C ARG A 48 -0.09 12.53 -8.15
N GLU A 49 -1.34 12.91 -8.27
CA GLU A 49 -1.66 14.28 -8.61
C GLU A 49 -1.17 15.23 -7.53
N GLN A 50 -0.52 16.30 -7.96
CA GLN A 50 -0.04 17.33 -7.06
C GLN A 50 -1.06 18.46 -7.07
N ILE A 51 -1.86 18.50 -6.05
CA ILE A 51 -2.86 19.57 -5.92
C ILE A 51 -2.18 20.71 -5.18
N LEU A 52 -1.97 21.77 -5.88
CA LEU A 52 -1.28 22.91 -5.30
C LEU A 52 -2.24 24.08 -5.08
#